data_471dd93a98e20f6624aa68706c79ff54
#
_entry.id   471dd93a98e20f6624aa68706c79ff54
#
_cell.length_a   1.000
_cell.length_b   1.000
_cell.length_c   1.000
_cell.angle_alpha   90.00
_cell.angle_beta   90.00
_cell.angle_gamma   90.00
#
_symmetry.space_group_name_H-M   'P 1'
#
loop_
_entity.id
_entity.type
_entity.pdbx_description
1 polymer ?
#
loop_
_entity_poly.entity_id
_entity_poly.type
_entity_poly.pdbx_seq_one_letter_code
_entity_poly.pdbx_strand_id
1 'polypeptide(L)'
;MSKIPDFLKEGDKVAIVCPASFIRGSIDVGIKTLENWGLEVVVGKTVGTSFHQFAGDDNLRAADLQWALDDPSIKAVFAARGGYGCVRIVDQIDFSSFEKDPKWLVGFSDITVLHSHIQRNYKIATIHGQMPKSFETGTKASLETLKNALFGHNMDFDYEQTLFPNRAGKGEGKLVGGNLAILLSVLASNSDVNYKNKILFIEDVGEAYYSVDRMLWALKRAGKLKKLNGLIVGGFSAMKDNDPAFGQRVEEIVWDIVKEYDFPVAFGYPAGHIDDNHALVFGRKVKLQTTADSVQLTYL
;
A
#
# COMPACT_ATOMS: atom_id res chain seq x y z
N MET A 1 -17.44 -7.97 8.03
CA MET A 1 -16.00 -8.01 8.36
C MET A 1 -15.23 -8.12 7.06
N SER A 2 -13.92 -7.82 7.02
CA SER A 2 -13.11 -8.18 5.83
C SER A 2 -12.78 -9.66 5.89
N LYS A 3 -12.72 -10.31 4.71
CA LYS A 3 -12.10 -11.64 4.58
C LYS A 3 -10.58 -11.46 4.71
N ILE A 4 -9.94 -12.30 5.49
CA ILE A 4 -8.48 -12.36 5.61
C ILE A 4 -8.06 -13.62 4.86
N PRO A 5 -7.18 -13.54 3.84
CA PRO A 5 -6.64 -14.74 3.20
C PRO A 5 -5.93 -15.64 4.22
N ASP A 6 -5.86 -16.93 3.94
CA ASP A 6 -5.11 -17.87 4.77
C ASP A 6 -3.65 -17.44 4.87
N PHE A 7 -3.07 -17.56 6.06
CA PHE A 7 -1.65 -17.29 6.26
C PHE A 7 -0.80 -18.33 5.57
N LEU A 8 0.32 -17.88 5.01
CA LEU A 8 1.25 -18.75 4.29
C LEU A 8 1.92 -19.74 5.23
N LYS A 9 2.27 -20.87 4.65
CA LYS A 9 3.03 -21.96 5.27
C LYS A 9 4.22 -22.34 4.38
N GLU A 10 5.19 -23.00 4.95
CA GLU A 10 6.29 -23.60 4.18
C GLU A 10 5.74 -24.53 3.07
N GLY A 11 6.28 -24.41 1.87
CA GLY A 11 5.82 -25.11 0.66
C GLY A 11 4.68 -24.40 -0.09
N ASP A 12 4.08 -23.34 0.44
CA ASP A 12 3.05 -22.59 -0.29
C ASP A 12 3.63 -21.91 -1.53
N LYS A 13 2.85 -21.96 -2.62
CA LYS A 13 3.22 -21.35 -3.89
C LYS A 13 2.81 -19.87 -3.93
N VAL A 14 3.72 -19.01 -4.39
CA VAL A 14 3.50 -17.59 -4.57
C VAL A 14 3.86 -17.15 -5.98
N ALA A 15 3.08 -16.25 -6.57
CA ALA A 15 3.35 -15.72 -7.91
C ALA A 15 3.97 -14.33 -7.82
N ILE A 16 4.89 -14.03 -8.75
CA ILE A 16 5.41 -12.69 -8.98
C ILE A 16 4.97 -12.23 -10.37
N VAL A 17 4.22 -11.10 -10.45
CA VAL A 17 3.73 -10.51 -11.70
C VAL A 17 4.07 -9.01 -11.76
N CYS A 18 4.04 -8.42 -12.95
CA CYS A 18 4.24 -6.97 -13.15
C CYS A 18 2.96 -6.33 -13.72
N PRO A 19 1.99 -5.94 -12.89
CA PRO A 19 0.75 -5.36 -13.39
C PRO A 19 0.91 -3.90 -13.88
N ALA A 20 2.06 -3.28 -13.65
CA ALA A 20 2.37 -1.88 -13.92
C ALA A 20 3.58 -1.73 -14.86
N SER A 21 4.65 -1.08 -14.38
CA SER A 21 5.85 -0.83 -15.18
C SER A 21 6.77 -2.05 -15.28
N PHE A 22 7.58 -2.11 -16.34
CA PHE A 22 8.59 -3.17 -16.51
C PHE A 22 9.72 -3.05 -15.49
N ILE A 23 10.40 -4.16 -15.21
CA ILE A 23 11.53 -4.24 -14.31
C ILE A 23 12.82 -3.86 -15.06
N ARG A 24 13.62 -2.97 -14.47
CA ARG A 24 15.01 -2.76 -14.89
C ARG A 24 15.93 -3.58 -13.98
N GLY A 25 16.77 -4.42 -14.57
CA GLY A 25 17.67 -5.32 -13.83
C GLY A 25 16.93 -6.57 -13.31
N SER A 26 17.48 -7.21 -12.29
CA SER A 26 16.99 -8.47 -11.76
C SER A 26 16.05 -8.30 -10.55
N ILE A 27 15.30 -9.36 -10.25
CA ILE A 27 14.55 -9.59 -9.00
C ILE A 27 15.03 -10.82 -8.26
N ASP A 28 16.22 -11.33 -8.58
CA ASP A 28 16.76 -12.56 -8.02
C ASP A 28 16.87 -12.51 -6.49
N VAL A 29 17.22 -11.35 -5.92
CA VAL A 29 17.24 -11.14 -4.46
C VAL A 29 15.85 -11.34 -3.88
N GLY A 30 14.82 -10.80 -4.53
CA GLY A 30 13.43 -10.98 -4.13
C GLY A 30 12.99 -12.44 -4.18
N ILE A 31 13.28 -13.13 -5.28
CA ILE A 31 12.98 -14.57 -5.45
C ILE A 31 13.66 -15.39 -4.36
N LYS A 32 14.99 -15.23 -4.21
CA LYS A 32 15.76 -15.96 -3.18
C LYS A 32 15.27 -15.69 -1.76
N THR A 33 14.82 -14.46 -1.48
CA THR A 33 14.29 -14.12 -0.17
C THR A 33 12.99 -14.87 0.12
N LEU A 34 12.08 -14.95 -0.86
CA LEU A 34 10.82 -15.69 -0.72
C LEU A 34 11.08 -17.20 -0.60
N GLU A 35 12.01 -17.74 -1.39
CA GLU A 35 12.45 -19.15 -1.29
C GLU A 35 13.08 -19.43 0.09
N ASN A 36 13.89 -18.51 0.63
CA ASN A 36 14.45 -18.63 1.98
C ASN A 36 13.38 -18.56 3.09
N TRP A 37 12.20 -18.01 2.79
CA TRP A 37 11.04 -18.08 3.70
C TRP A 37 10.29 -19.43 3.58
N GLY A 38 10.77 -20.36 2.74
CA GLY A 38 10.19 -21.69 2.52
C GLY A 38 9.08 -21.72 1.47
N LEU A 39 8.97 -20.69 0.61
CA LEU A 39 7.91 -20.56 -0.39
C LEU A 39 8.37 -21.10 -1.76
N GLU A 40 7.43 -21.67 -2.53
CA GLU A 40 7.64 -22.01 -3.94
C GLU A 40 7.31 -20.78 -4.80
N VAL A 41 8.31 -20.24 -5.51
CA VAL A 41 8.12 -19.01 -6.31
C VAL A 41 7.87 -19.37 -7.77
N VAL A 42 6.76 -18.88 -8.32
CA VAL A 42 6.46 -18.90 -9.75
C VAL A 42 6.46 -17.48 -10.31
N VAL A 43 7.02 -17.35 -11.50
CA VAL A 43 7.21 -16.03 -12.13
C VAL A 43 6.30 -15.92 -13.34
N GLY A 44 5.49 -14.87 -13.37
CA GLY A 44 4.57 -14.59 -14.45
C GLY A 44 5.27 -14.10 -15.72
N LYS A 45 4.54 -14.10 -16.84
CA LYS A 45 5.05 -13.74 -18.17
C LYS A 45 5.42 -12.26 -18.31
N THR A 46 4.86 -11.41 -17.47
CA THR A 46 5.16 -9.95 -17.46
C THR A 46 6.52 -9.63 -16.86
N VAL A 47 7.10 -10.54 -16.06
CA VAL A 47 8.44 -10.38 -15.52
C VAL A 47 9.47 -10.59 -16.65
N GLY A 48 10.29 -9.56 -16.90
CA GLY A 48 11.26 -9.55 -18.01
C GLY A 48 10.68 -9.07 -19.35
N THR A 49 9.39 -8.79 -19.43
CA THR A 49 8.75 -8.21 -20.63
C THR A 49 8.72 -6.69 -20.52
N SER A 50 8.86 -5.99 -21.65
CA SER A 50 8.76 -4.53 -21.74
C SER A 50 7.96 -4.11 -22.97
N PHE A 51 7.11 -3.11 -22.78
CA PHE A 51 6.38 -2.41 -23.83
C PHE A 51 6.32 -0.92 -23.45
N HIS A 52 7.23 -0.12 -24.01
CA HIS A 52 7.49 1.24 -23.55
C HIS A 52 7.84 1.27 -22.05
N GLN A 53 7.02 1.96 -21.23
CA GLN A 53 7.22 1.98 -19.77
C GLN A 53 6.55 0.81 -19.02
N PHE A 54 5.74 -0.01 -19.70
CA PHE A 54 4.95 -1.07 -19.10
C PHE A 54 5.63 -2.44 -19.19
N ALA A 55 5.22 -3.37 -18.36
CA ALA A 55 5.64 -4.77 -18.39
C ALA A 55 4.80 -5.61 -19.38
N GLY A 56 4.74 -5.17 -20.63
CA GLY A 56 3.83 -5.68 -21.65
C GLY A 56 2.67 -4.73 -21.91
N ASP A 57 1.87 -5.03 -22.94
CA ASP A 57 0.63 -4.31 -23.20
C ASP A 57 -0.44 -4.54 -22.12
N ASP A 58 -1.53 -3.84 -22.18
CA ASP A 58 -2.60 -3.92 -21.18
C ASP A 58 -3.19 -5.35 -21.11
N ASN A 59 -3.33 -6.04 -22.26
CA ASN A 59 -3.87 -7.40 -22.31
C ASN A 59 -2.94 -8.40 -21.65
N LEU A 60 -1.63 -8.33 -21.91
CA LEU A 60 -0.66 -9.22 -21.28
C LEU A 60 -0.62 -9.02 -19.76
N ARG A 61 -0.61 -7.77 -19.30
CA ARG A 61 -0.57 -7.46 -17.85
C ARG A 61 -1.85 -7.91 -17.14
N ALA A 62 -3.00 -7.69 -17.76
CA ALA A 62 -4.28 -8.17 -17.26
C ALA A 62 -4.33 -9.70 -17.22
N ALA A 63 -3.96 -10.38 -18.29
CA ALA A 63 -3.99 -11.84 -18.37
C ALA A 63 -3.02 -12.51 -17.37
N ASP A 64 -1.86 -11.92 -17.14
CA ASP A 64 -0.86 -12.44 -16.20
C ASP A 64 -1.30 -12.28 -14.74
N LEU A 65 -1.89 -11.11 -14.40
CA LEU A 65 -2.50 -10.90 -13.09
C LEU A 65 -3.71 -11.84 -12.91
N GLN A 66 -4.57 -11.97 -13.92
CA GLN A 66 -5.73 -12.86 -13.88
C GLN A 66 -5.33 -14.32 -13.63
N TRP A 67 -4.31 -14.82 -14.35
CA TRP A 67 -3.76 -16.14 -14.11
C TRP A 67 -3.36 -16.33 -12.64
N ALA A 68 -2.61 -15.38 -12.07
CA ALA A 68 -2.15 -15.50 -10.69
C ALA A 68 -3.31 -15.45 -9.67
N LEU A 69 -4.39 -14.71 -9.99
CA LEU A 69 -5.59 -14.66 -9.15
C LEU A 69 -6.46 -15.91 -9.26
N ASP A 70 -6.50 -16.57 -10.43
CA ASP A 70 -7.38 -17.71 -10.69
C ASP A 70 -6.75 -19.05 -10.29
N ASP A 71 -5.42 -19.20 -10.34
CA ASP A 71 -4.75 -20.45 -10.02
C ASP A 71 -4.90 -20.80 -8.52
N PRO A 72 -5.64 -21.87 -8.16
CA PRO A 72 -5.90 -22.19 -6.76
C PRO A 72 -4.66 -22.68 -5.99
N SER A 73 -3.59 -23.05 -6.71
CA SER A 73 -2.32 -23.44 -6.07
C SER A 73 -1.53 -22.23 -5.55
N ILE A 74 -1.78 -21.02 -6.09
CA ILE A 74 -1.12 -19.78 -5.66
C ILE A 74 -1.81 -19.25 -4.41
N LYS A 75 -1.03 -18.96 -3.36
CA LYS A 75 -1.52 -18.44 -2.07
C LYS A 75 -1.22 -16.97 -1.86
N ALA A 76 -0.25 -16.41 -2.58
CA ALA A 76 0.00 -14.97 -2.61
C ALA A 76 0.45 -14.51 -4.00
N VAL A 77 0.08 -13.27 -4.36
CA VAL A 77 0.49 -12.60 -5.59
C VAL A 77 1.28 -11.37 -5.21
N PHE A 78 2.54 -11.34 -5.61
CA PHE A 78 3.44 -10.21 -5.43
C PHE A 78 3.49 -9.38 -6.71
N ALA A 79 3.24 -8.09 -6.63
CA ALA A 79 3.67 -7.18 -7.66
C ALA A 79 5.20 -7.06 -7.60
N ALA A 80 5.89 -7.32 -8.70
CA ALA A 80 7.36 -7.26 -8.73
C ALA A 80 7.86 -5.84 -8.49
N ARG A 81 7.12 -4.84 -8.99
CA ARG A 81 7.30 -3.40 -8.75
C ARG A 81 6.01 -2.63 -9.05
N GLY A 82 5.97 -1.37 -8.61
CA GLY A 82 4.97 -0.39 -8.99
C GLY A 82 5.29 0.35 -10.30
N GLY A 83 5.10 1.65 -10.31
CA GLY A 83 5.29 2.54 -11.45
C GLY A 83 3.97 3.13 -11.93
N TYR A 84 3.49 2.71 -13.10
CA TYR A 84 2.18 3.13 -13.63
C TYR A 84 1.59 2.02 -14.51
N GLY A 85 0.28 1.83 -14.42
CA GLY A 85 -0.45 0.94 -15.34
C GLY A 85 -1.60 0.16 -14.74
N CYS A 86 -1.69 -0.02 -13.40
CA CYS A 86 -2.77 -0.79 -12.77
C CYS A 86 -4.14 -0.19 -13.06
N VAL A 87 -4.27 1.13 -13.12
CA VAL A 87 -5.53 1.81 -13.42
C VAL A 87 -6.08 1.48 -14.82
N ARG A 88 -5.22 1.07 -15.76
CA ARG A 88 -5.60 0.72 -17.13
C ARG A 88 -6.17 -0.69 -17.27
N ILE A 89 -5.87 -1.56 -16.30
CA ILE A 89 -6.22 -2.98 -16.37
C ILE A 89 -7.19 -3.43 -15.28
N VAL A 90 -7.37 -2.66 -14.21
CA VAL A 90 -8.16 -3.09 -13.04
C VAL A 90 -9.60 -3.47 -13.39
N ASP A 91 -10.23 -2.76 -14.34
CA ASP A 91 -11.60 -3.03 -14.77
C ASP A 91 -11.70 -4.21 -15.78
N GLN A 92 -10.55 -4.78 -16.23
CA GLN A 92 -10.49 -5.96 -17.09
C GLN A 92 -10.35 -7.25 -16.30
N ILE A 93 -10.08 -7.17 -14.98
CA ILE A 93 -9.86 -8.33 -14.12
C ILE A 93 -11.18 -8.86 -13.59
N ASP A 94 -11.41 -10.16 -13.76
CA ASP A 94 -12.48 -10.87 -13.05
C ASP A 94 -11.97 -11.36 -11.68
N PHE A 95 -12.46 -10.74 -10.63
CA PHE A 95 -12.11 -11.11 -9.26
C PHE A 95 -12.98 -12.24 -8.67
N SER A 96 -13.82 -12.91 -9.46
CA SER A 96 -14.77 -13.91 -8.96
C SER A 96 -14.08 -15.11 -8.30
N SER A 97 -12.98 -15.60 -8.87
CA SER A 97 -12.18 -16.68 -8.29
C SER A 97 -11.47 -16.20 -7.02
N PHE A 98 -10.89 -15.01 -7.07
CA PHE A 98 -10.23 -14.39 -5.93
C PHE A 98 -11.19 -14.10 -4.76
N GLU A 99 -12.45 -13.78 -5.03
CA GLU A 99 -13.47 -13.58 -3.98
C GLU A 99 -13.84 -14.90 -3.29
N LYS A 100 -13.87 -16.01 -4.04
CA LYS A 100 -14.19 -17.36 -3.52
C LYS A 100 -13.04 -17.96 -2.72
N ASP A 101 -11.82 -17.85 -3.24
CA ASP A 101 -10.57 -18.33 -2.64
C ASP A 101 -9.57 -17.17 -2.51
N PRO A 102 -9.71 -16.32 -1.46
CA PRO A 102 -8.86 -15.16 -1.28
C PRO A 102 -7.40 -15.53 -1.07
N LYS A 103 -6.52 -14.81 -1.71
CA LYS A 103 -5.06 -14.91 -1.53
C LYS A 103 -4.46 -13.54 -1.23
N TRP A 104 -3.27 -13.51 -0.68
CA TRP A 104 -2.60 -12.24 -0.39
C TRP A 104 -2.21 -11.53 -1.69
N LEU A 105 -2.59 -10.27 -1.84
CA LEU A 105 -2.03 -9.36 -2.84
C LEU A 105 -1.04 -8.43 -2.15
N VAL A 106 0.20 -8.43 -2.61
CA VAL A 106 1.31 -7.70 -1.98
C VAL A 106 1.90 -6.67 -2.93
N GLY A 107 2.09 -5.46 -2.44
CA GLY A 107 2.78 -4.39 -3.15
C GLY A 107 2.42 -3.01 -2.60
N PHE A 108 3.00 -1.98 -3.17
CA PHE A 108 2.73 -0.58 -2.83
C PHE A 108 2.84 0.31 -4.08
N SER A 109 2.80 1.65 -3.93
CA SER A 109 2.86 2.55 -5.09
C SER A 109 1.62 2.40 -5.98
N ASP A 110 1.77 2.17 -7.28
CA ASP A 110 0.69 1.96 -8.25
C ASP A 110 -0.26 0.81 -7.88
N ILE A 111 0.21 -0.16 -7.05
CA ILE A 111 -0.61 -1.27 -6.55
C ILE A 111 -1.73 -0.77 -5.63
N THR A 112 -1.66 0.46 -5.15
CA THR A 112 -2.75 1.13 -4.44
C THR A 112 -4.07 1.10 -5.22
N VAL A 113 -4.05 1.11 -6.56
CA VAL A 113 -5.25 0.91 -7.40
C VAL A 113 -5.93 -0.42 -7.05
N LEU A 114 -5.16 -1.51 -7.04
CA LEU A 114 -5.67 -2.86 -6.75
C LEU A 114 -6.11 -2.99 -5.30
N HIS A 115 -5.34 -2.45 -4.34
CA HIS A 115 -5.74 -2.41 -2.93
C HIS A 115 -7.08 -1.70 -2.76
N SER A 116 -7.23 -0.53 -3.36
CA SER A 116 -8.45 0.27 -3.29
C SER A 116 -9.63 -0.47 -3.92
N HIS A 117 -9.46 -1.04 -5.10
CA HIS A 117 -10.49 -1.79 -5.81
C HIS A 117 -10.97 -3.00 -5.00
N ILE A 118 -10.03 -3.80 -4.48
CA ILE A 118 -10.33 -4.99 -3.67
C ILE A 118 -11.04 -4.60 -2.35
N GLN A 119 -10.56 -3.56 -1.67
CA GLN A 119 -11.19 -3.08 -0.43
C GLN A 119 -12.60 -2.53 -0.68
N ARG A 120 -12.82 -1.86 -1.80
CA ARG A 120 -14.11 -1.26 -2.17
C ARG A 120 -15.14 -2.32 -2.48
N ASN A 121 -14.80 -3.30 -3.32
CA ASN A 121 -15.76 -4.21 -3.94
C ASN A 121 -15.85 -5.56 -3.20
N TYR A 122 -14.73 -6.11 -2.74
CA TYR A 122 -14.65 -7.49 -2.21
C TYR A 122 -14.39 -7.55 -0.71
N LYS A 123 -13.87 -6.47 -0.11
CA LYS A 123 -13.56 -6.42 1.34
C LYS A 123 -12.60 -7.53 1.76
N ILE A 124 -11.58 -7.81 0.95
CA ILE A 124 -10.53 -8.79 1.22
C ILE A 124 -9.28 -8.04 1.66
N ALA A 125 -8.59 -8.56 2.69
CA ALA A 125 -7.35 -7.97 3.17
C ALA A 125 -6.23 -8.11 2.13
N THR A 126 -5.38 -7.06 2.02
CA THR A 126 -4.23 -7.00 1.14
C THR A 126 -3.04 -6.39 1.88
N ILE A 127 -1.82 -6.53 1.38
CA ILE A 127 -0.62 -6.06 2.06
C ILE A 127 0.05 -4.95 1.26
N HIS A 128 0.06 -3.73 1.82
CA HIS A 128 0.98 -2.68 1.41
C HIS A 128 2.35 -3.00 2.02
N GLY A 129 3.35 -3.21 1.20
CA GLY A 129 4.68 -3.60 1.69
C GLY A 129 5.68 -3.76 0.56
N GLN A 130 6.91 -4.09 0.93
CA GLN A 130 8.02 -4.27 -0.01
C GLN A 130 7.65 -5.21 -1.16
N MET A 131 8.14 -4.89 -2.35
CA MET A 131 7.98 -5.68 -3.57
C MET A 131 9.30 -6.36 -3.94
N PRO A 132 9.31 -7.52 -4.62
CA PRO A 132 10.54 -8.25 -4.94
C PRO A 132 11.68 -7.39 -5.50
N LYS A 133 11.37 -6.36 -6.30
CA LYS A 133 12.39 -5.43 -6.83
C LYS A 133 13.05 -4.55 -5.75
N SER A 134 12.35 -4.26 -4.67
CA SER A 134 12.86 -3.43 -3.57
C SER A 134 13.44 -4.23 -2.39
N PHE A 135 13.45 -5.56 -2.45
CA PHE A 135 14.02 -6.37 -1.37
C PHE A 135 15.53 -6.18 -1.21
N GLU A 136 16.22 -5.80 -2.28
CA GLU A 136 17.66 -5.53 -2.24
C GLU A 136 18.02 -4.30 -1.40
N THR A 137 17.17 -3.27 -1.41
CA THR A 137 17.36 -2.01 -0.67
C THR A 137 16.57 -1.95 0.63
N GLY A 138 15.56 -2.80 0.76
CA GLY A 138 14.71 -2.87 1.96
C GLY A 138 15.49 -3.24 3.21
N THR A 139 15.14 -2.62 4.35
CA THR A 139 15.74 -2.97 5.65
C THR A 139 15.31 -4.38 6.08
N LYS A 140 16.11 -5.01 6.96
CA LYS A 140 15.71 -6.29 7.57
C LYS A 140 14.40 -6.17 8.33
N ALA A 141 14.17 -5.04 9.01
CA ALA A 141 12.94 -4.77 9.75
C ALA A 141 11.73 -4.72 8.82
N SER A 142 11.82 -4.01 7.70
CA SER A 142 10.72 -3.94 6.72
C SER A 142 10.38 -5.30 6.11
N LEU A 143 11.39 -6.12 5.78
CA LEU A 143 11.19 -7.47 5.27
C LEU A 143 10.61 -8.42 6.33
N GLU A 144 11.03 -8.28 7.59
CA GLU A 144 10.48 -9.06 8.71
C GLU A 144 8.99 -8.72 8.93
N THR A 145 8.60 -7.44 8.87
CA THR A 145 7.18 -7.08 8.98
C THR A 145 6.35 -7.66 7.83
N LEU A 146 6.90 -7.72 6.61
CA LEU A 146 6.22 -8.36 5.48
C LEU A 146 6.06 -9.86 5.71
N LYS A 147 7.10 -10.55 6.18
CA LYS A 147 7.04 -11.95 6.55
C LYS A 147 6.00 -12.19 7.64
N ASN A 148 5.99 -11.36 8.70
CA ASN A 148 5.03 -11.46 9.79
C ASN A 148 3.58 -11.32 9.29
N ALA A 149 3.33 -10.37 8.38
CA ALA A 149 2.01 -10.18 7.79
C ALA A 149 1.54 -11.41 7.00
N LEU A 150 2.43 -12.04 6.25
CA LEU A 150 2.13 -13.20 5.40
C LEU A 150 1.94 -14.49 6.21
N PHE A 151 2.73 -14.69 7.27
CA PHE A 151 2.73 -15.94 8.06
C PHE A 151 1.87 -15.85 9.33
N GLY A 152 1.18 -14.71 9.56
CA GLY A 152 0.25 -14.55 10.67
C GLY A 152 0.90 -14.28 12.03
N HIS A 153 2.11 -13.74 12.01
CA HIS A 153 2.78 -13.33 13.23
C HIS A 153 2.29 -11.96 13.71
N ASN A 154 2.78 -11.52 14.88
CA ASN A 154 2.40 -10.22 15.43
C ASN A 154 2.80 -9.07 14.50
N MET A 155 1.87 -8.15 14.28
CA MET A 155 2.00 -6.97 13.43
C MET A 155 1.88 -5.66 14.22
N ASP A 156 1.79 -5.73 15.56
CA ASP A 156 1.74 -4.53 16.39
C ASP A 156 3.05 -3.76 16.25
N PHE A 157 2.94 -2.45 16.15
CA PHE A 157 4.10 -1.61 15.90
C PHE A 157 4.02 -0.31 16.70
N ASP A 158 5.10 -0.04 17.41
CA ASP A 158 5.27 1.16 18.24
C ASP A 158 6.50 1.93 17.78
N TYR A 159 6.41 3.26 17.72
CA TYR A 159 7.56 4.11 17.43
C TYR A 159 7.45 5.48 18.11
N GLU A 160 8.58 6.14 18.25
CA GLU A 160 8.66 7.52 18.70
C GLU A 160 8.83 8.47 17.51
N GLN A 161 8.10 9.58 17.52
CA GLN A 161 8.16 10.63 16.51
C GLN A 161 8.60 11.94 17.18
N THR A 162 9.72 12.49 16.74
CA THR A 162 10.31 13.71 17.33
C THR A 162 10.38 14.89 16.34
N LEU A 163 10.21 14.64 15.05
CA LEU A 163 10.39 15.66 14.01
C LEU A 163 9.19 16.60 13.86
N PHE A 164 7.98 16.08 14.08
CA PHE A 164 6.73 16.85 14.03
C PHE A 164 5.72 16.21 15.00
N PRO A 165 5.09 16.99 15.90
CA PRO A 165 4.22 16.42 16.92
C PRO A 165 2.98 15.77 16.30
N ASN A 166 2.63 14.59 16.80
CA ASN A 166 1.38 13.92 16.45
C ASN A 166 0.19 14.67 17.05
N ARG A 167 -1.00 14.47 16.48
CA ARG A 167 -2.22 14.77 17.23
C ARG A 167 -2.55 13.61 18.15
N ALA A 168 -2.47 13.85 19.46
CA ALA A 168 -2.81 12.86 20.48
C ALA A 168 -4.27 12.41 20.38
N GLY A 169 -4.49 11.12 20.59
CA GLY A 169 -5.84 10.54 20.57
C GLY A 169 -5.84 9.03 20.39
N LYS A 170 -7.06 8.50 20.27
CA LYS A 170 -7.29 7.06 20.01
C LYS A 170 -8.35 6.91 18.94
N GLY A 171 -8.12 6.00 18.01
CA GLY A 171 -9.09 5.66 16.97
C GLY A 171 -9.03 4.18 16.61
N GLU A 172 -10.18 3.62 16.24
CA GLU A 172 -10.27 2.25 15.77
C GLU A 172 -10.98 2.21 14.43
N GLY A 173 -10.51 1.36 13.53
CA GLY A 173 -11.13 1.20 12.23
C GLY A 173 -10.37 0.24 11.34
N LYS A 174 -10.94 -0.08 10.18
CA LYS A 174 -10.18 -0.79 9.14
C LYS A 174 -9.09 0.12 8.60
N LEU A 175 -7.88 -0.42 8.48
CA LEU A 175 -6.77 0.27 7.84
C LEU A 175 -6.96 0.24 6.32
N VAL A 176 -6.90 1.39 5.68
CA VAL A 176 -6.97 1.57 4.22
C VAL A 176 -6.03 2.70 3.81
N GLY A 177 -5.70 2.78 2.54
CA GLY A 177 -4.86 3.88 2.06
C GLY A 177 -3.86 3.45 1.01
N GLY A 178 -2.70 4.09 1.01
CA GLY A 178 -1.58 3.88 0.11
C GLY A 178 -1.02 5.17 -0.45
N ASN A 179 -0.51 5.13 -1.67
CA ASN A 179 0.04 6.29 -2.36
C ASN A 179 -1.04 7.35 -2.60
N LEU A 180 -0.79 8.59 -2.17
CA LEU A 180 -1.77 9.67 -2.19
C LEU A 180 -2.20 10.05 -3.61
N ALA A 181 -1.26 10.18 -4.54
CA ALA A 181 -1.57 10.50 -5.94
C ALA A 181 -2.45 9.40 -6.58
N ILE A 182 -2.17 8.14 -6.25
CA ILE A 182 -2.95 7.02 -6.76
C ILE A 182 -4.36 6.98 -6.12
N LEU A 183 -4.49 7.27 -4.83
CA LEU A 183 -5.80 7.40 -4.18
C LEU A 183 -6.67 8.47 -4.85
N LEU A 184 -6.06 9.59 -5.27
CA LEU A 184 -6.75 10.64 -6.02
C LEU A 184 -7.10 10.18 -7.44
N SER A 185 -6.26 9.41 -8.11
CA SER A 185 -6.52 8.92 -9.47
C SER A 185 -7.74 8.01 -9.57
N VAL A 186 -8.10 7.32 -8.47
CA VAL A 186 -9.28 6.44 -8.40
C VAL A 186 -10.49 7.10 -7.75
N LEU A 187 -10.40 8.37 -7.36
CA LEU A 187 -11.50 9.10 -6.72
C LEU A 187 -12.76 9.10 -7.60
N ALA A 188 -13.90 8.82 -6.99
CA ALA A 188 -15.22 8.73 -7.65
C ALA A 188 -15.37 7.59 -8.69
N SER A 189 -14.38 6.69 -8.82
CA SER A 189 -14.45 5.48 -9.64
C SER A 189 -15.00 4.27 -8.86
N ASN A 190 -15.13 3.12 -9.55
CA ASN A 190 -15.47 1.84 -8.93
C ASN A 190 -14.39 1.34 -7.93
N SER A 191 -13.22 1.95 -7.94
CA SER A 191 -12.11 1.64 -7.03
C SER A 191 -12.02 2.61 -5.85
N ASP A 192 -12.90 3.61 -5.76
CA ASP A 192 -12.86 4.65 -4.72
C ASP A 192 -13.34 4.13 -3.35
N VAL A 193 -12.41 3.88 -2.44
CA VAL A 193 -12.71 3.39 -1.08
C VAL A 193 -13.46 4.45 -0.27
N ASN A 194 -14.47 4.02 0.46
CA ASN A 194 -15.11 4.86 1.45
C ASN A 194 -14.28 4.90 2.73
N TYR A 195 -13.80 6.08 3.13
CA TYR A 195 -12.94 6.26 4.31
C TYR A 195 -13.70 6.45 5.63
N LYS A 196 -15.04 6.52 5.60
CA LYS A 196 -15.85 6.67 6.81
C LYS A 196 -15.55 5.58 7.84
N ASN A 197 -15.28 6.00 9.09
CA ASN A 197 -14.96 5.15 10.23
C ASN A 197 -13.74 4.23 10.00
N LYS A 198 -12.74 4.71 9.26
CA LYS A 198 -11.50 3.98 8.97
C LYS A 198 -10.26 4.75 9.43
N ILE A 199 -9.16 4.05 9.54
CA ILE A 199 -7.83 4.63 9.67
C ILE A 199 -7.27 4.74 8.26
N LEU A 200 -6.94 5.95 7.83
CA LEU A 200 -6.35 6.22 6.51
C LEU A 200 -4.84 6.29 6.64
N PHE A 201 -4.13 5.54 5.81
CA PHE A 201 -2.69 5.67 5.61
C PHE A 201 -2.42 6.39 4.29
N ILE A 202 -1.49 7.35 4.30
CA ILE A 202 -1.02 8.05 3.10
C ILE A 202 0.50 8.15 3.06
N GLU A 203 1.06 8.02 1.88
CA GLU A 203 2.48 8.23 1.55
C GLU A 203 2.60 8.72 0.11
N ASP A 204 3.74 9.28 -0.31
CA ASP A 204 3.97 9.61 -1.73
C ASP A 204 5.47 9.76 -2.06
N VAL A 205 5.79 9.85 -3.35
CA VAL A 205 7.16 10.03 -3.85
C VAL A 205 7.23 10.95 -5.05
N GLY A 206 8.21 11.86 -5.05
CA GLY A 206 8.55 12.66 -6.22
C GLY A 206 7.56 13.78 -6.56
N GLU A 207 6.58 14.01 -5.72
CA GLU A 207 5.58 15.07 -5.87
C GLU A 207 6.16 16.44 -5.51
N ALA A 208 5.54 17.51 -6.05
CA ALA A 208 5.80 18.86 -5.58
C ALA A 208 4.95 19.15 -4.33
N TYR A 209 5.46 20.00 -3.41
CA TYR A 209 4.72 20.37 -2.20
C TYR A 209 3.32 20.92 -2.50
N TYR A 210 3.17 21.79 -3.49
CA TYR A 210 1.85 22.30 -3.90
C TYR A 210 0.93 21.21 -4.46
N SER A 211 1.49 20.14 -5.05
CA SER A 211 0.72 18.98 -5.51
C SER A 211 0.14 18.21 -4.34
N VAL A 212 0.94 17.98 -3.28
CA VAL A 212 0.47 17.35 -2.05
C VAL A 212 -0.64 18.17 -1.41
N ASP A 213 -0.45 19.48 -1.29
CA ASP A 213 -1.50 20.39 -0.78
C ASP A 213 -2.78 20.27 -1.59
N ARG A 214 -2.69 20.37 -2.92
CA ARG A 214 -3.84 20.25 -3.83
C ARG A 214 -4.56 18.91 -3.70
N MET A 215 -3.82 17.81 -3.57
CA MET A 215 -4.38 16.47 -3.40
C MET A 215 -5.14 16.33 -2.07
N LEU A 216 -4.59 16.84 -0.99
CA LEU A 216 -5.24 16.84 0.32
C LEU A 216 -6.49 17.74 0.33
N TRP A 217 -6.44 18.93 -0.31
CA TRP A 217 -7.61 19.76 -0.53
C TRP A 217 -8.69 19.05 -1.34
N ALA A 218 -8.33 18.27 -2.36
CA ALA A 218 -9.29 17.48 -3.12
C ALA A 218 -10.00 16.45 -2.24
N LEU A 219 -9.26 15.69 -1.39
CA LEU A 219 -9.86 14.76 -0.42
C LEU A 219 -10.77 15.49 0.59
N LYS A 220 -10.33 16.63 1.11
CA LYS A 220 -11.12 17.45 2.04
C LYS A 220 -12.43 17.93 1.41
N ARG A 221 -12.36 18.54 0.21
CA ARG A 221 -13.52 19.04 -0.53
C ARG A 221 -14.48 17.93 -0.98
N ALA A 222 -13.96 16.76 -1.29
CA ALA A 222 -14.76 15.55 -1.56
C ALA A 222 -15.40 14.95 -0.29
N GLY A 223 -15.15 15.53 0.89
CA GLY A 223 -15.70 15.08 2.18
C GLY A 223 -15.10 13.77 2.68
N LYS A 224 -14.00 13.32 2.08
CA LYS A 224 -13.36 12.03 2.42
C LYS A 224 -12.77 12.01 3.83
N LEU A 225 -12.34 13.16 4.36
CA LEU A 225 -11.67 13.27 5.65
C LEU A 225 -12.65 13.42 6.83
N LYS A 226 -13.90 13.84 6.60
CA LYS A 226 -14.86 14.25 7.66
C LYS A 226 -15.17 13.19 8.72
N LYS A 227 -15.04 11.92 8.38
CA LYS A 227 -15.47 10.80 9.24
C LYS A 227 -14.37 9.74 9.36
N LEU A 228 -13.11 10.16 9.31
CA LEU A 228 -11.98 9.30 9.64
C LEU A 228 -11.97 9.00 11.15
N ASN A 229 -11.49 7.83 11.52
CA ASN A 229 -11.17 7.49 12.90
C ASN A 229 -9.68 7.67 13.21
N GLY A 230 -8.85 7.98 12.21
CA GLY A 230 -7.44 8.29 12.35
C GLY A 230 -6.75 8.46 11.00
N LEU A 231 -5.62 9.15 11.03
CA LEU A 231 -4.74 9.35 9.88
C LEU A 231 -3.32 8.92 10.25
N ILE A 232 -2.69 8.14 9.39
CA ILE A 232 -1.28 7.76 9.46
C ILE A 232 -0.58 8.36 8.25
N VAL A 233 0.45 9.16 8.49
CA VAL A 233 1.28 9.79 7.47
C VAL A 233 2.61 9.06 7.43
N GLY A 234 2.86 8.38 6.33
CA GLY A 234 4.08 7.65 6.06
C GLY A 234 5.18 8.49 5.41
N GLY A 235 6.06 7.83 4.67
CA GLY A 235 7.17 8.48 3.98
C GLY A 235 6.70 9.31 2.79
N PHE A 236 7.06 10.59 2.79
CA PHE A 236 7.00 11.46 1.62
C PHE A 236 8.42 11.75 1.16
N SER A 237 8.87 11.13 0.08
CA SER A 237 10.27 11.14 -0.33
C SER A 237 10.49 11.81 -1.68
N ALA A 238 11.73 12.22 -1.96
CA ALA A 238 12.12 12.88 -3.20
C ALA A 238 11.21 14.07 -3.59
N MET A 239 10.74 14.81 -2.59
CA MET A 239 9.84 15.94 -2.78
C MET A 239 10.53 17.05 -3.58
N LYS A 240 9.76 17.74 -4.41
CA LYS A 240 10.22 18.85 -5.24
C LYS A 240 9.64 20.16 -4.72
N ASP A 241 10.44 21.20 -4.71
CA ASP A 241 9.98 22.54 -4.39
C ASP A 241 9.99 23.43 -5.64
N ASN A 242 9.33 24.55 -5.53
CA ASN A 242 9.18 25.55 -6.57
C ASN A 242 10.11 26.75 -6.32
N ASP A 243 10.24 27.61 -7.32
CA ASP A 243 10.79 28.93 -7.17
C ASP A 243 9.71 29.97 -7.56
N PRO A 244 9.18 30.78 -6.59
CA PRO A 244 9.51 30.77 -5.16
C PRO A 244 9.06 29.49 -4.45
N ALA A 245 9.73 29.15 -3.34
CA ALA A 245 9.44 27.97 -2.52
C ALA A 245 7.97 27.94 -2.03
N PHE A 246 7.40 26.75 -1.86
CA PHE A 246 6.05 26.57 -1.30
C PHE A 246 5.98 27.01 0.17
N GLY A 247 7.08 26.86 0.91
CA GLY A 247 7.25 27.40 2.26
C GLY A 247 6.68 26.54 3.39
N GLN A 248 6.20 25.32 3.10
CA GLN A 248 5.73 24.36 4.11
C GLN A 248 6.26 22.97 3.80
N ARG A 249 6.56 22.18 4.86
CA ARG A 249 6.85 20.75 4.74
C ARG A 249 5.54 19.96 4.67
N VAL A 250 5.63 18.69 4.27
CA VAL A 250 4.45 17.82 4.12
C VAL A 250 3.63 17.73 5.40
N GLU A 251 4.29 17.62 6.54
CA GLU A 251 3.62 17.52 7.85
C GLU A 251 2.79 18.78 8.16
N GLU A 252 3.32 19.96 7.81
CA GLU A 252 2.63 21.25 7.99
C GLU A 252 1.44 21.36 7.04
N ILE A 253 1.60 20.93 5.78
CA ILE A 253 0.52 20.86 4.78
C ILE A 253 -0.59 19.93 5.28
N VAL A 254 -0.25 18.72 5.72
CA VAL A 254 -1.23 17.78 6.27
C VAL A 254 -1.94 18.38 7.48
N TRP A 255 -1.17 18.98 8.41
CA TRP A 255 -1.73 19.60 9.61
C TRP A 255 -2.74 20.68 9.29
N ASP A 256 -2.44 21.59 8.36
CA ASP A 256 -3.33 22.67 7.95
C ASP A 256 -4.66 22.15 7.38
N ILE A 257 -4.62 21.04 6.68
CA ILE A 257 -5.82 20.39 6.13
C ILE A 257 -6.66 19.73 7.21
N VAL A 258 -6.02 19.08 8.21
CA VAL A 258 -6.73 18.20 9.16
C VAL A 258 -6.94 18.82 10.54
N LYS A 259 -6.42 20.02 10.83
CA LYS A 259 -6.49 20.66 12.16
C LYS A 259 -7.93 20.92 12.67
N GLU A 260 -8.90 20.98 11.78
CA GLU A 260 -10.33 21.17 12.13
C GLU A 260 -11.05 19.89 12.56
N TYR A 261 -10.41 18.71 12.41
CA TYR A 261 -10.97 17.41 12.78
C TYR A 261 -10.40 16.93 14.12
N ASP A 262 -11.08 15.97 14.77
CA ASP A 262 -10.73 15.51 16.12
C ASP A 262 -10.03 14.12 16.14
N PHE A 263 -9.88 13.45 14.98
CA PHE A 263 -9.25 12.14 14.93
C PHE A 263 -7.74 12.21 15.18
N PRO A 264 -7.11 11.15 15.77
CA PRO A 264 -5.67 11.09 15.95
C PRO A 264 -4.92 11.14 14.62
N VAL A 265 -3.77 11.81 14.62
CA VAL A 265 -2.86 11.88 13.45
C VAL A 265 -1.48 11.42 13.88
N ALA A 266 -0.98 10.38 13.23
CA ALA A 266 0.37 9.84 13.41
C ALA A 266 1.24 10.29 12.24
N PHE A 267 2.38 10.94 12.52
CA PHE A 267 3.37 11.32 11.52
C PHE A 267 4.58 10.39 11.57
N GLY A 268 5.30 10.30 10.44
CA GLY A 268 6.57 9.58 10.37
C GLY A 268 6.47 8.06 10.47
N TYR A 269 5.29 7.48 10.17
CA TYR A 269 5.17 6.02 10.12
C TYR A 269 6.15 5.45 9.06
N PRO A 270 7.00 4.46 9.41
CA PRO A 270 8.00 3.94 8.50
C PRO A 270 7.36 3.02 7.45
N ALA A 271 6.62 3.59 6.51
CA ALA A 271 6.06 2.90 5.36
C ALA A 271 5.91 3.86 4.17
N GLY A 272 5.98 3.33 2.94
CA GLY A 272 5.91 4.07 1.70
C GLY A 272 7.20 3.96 0.86
N HIS A 273 7.54 4.98 0.09
CA HIS A 273 8.72 5.00 -0.78
C HIS A 273 10.01 5.35 -0.01
N ILE A 274 10.32 4.53 0.98
CA ILE A 274 11.54 4.57 1.80
C ILE A 274 12.07 3.14 1.96
N ASP A 275 13.37 2.99 2.25
CA ASP A 275 13.97 1.66 2.40
C ASP A 275 13.37 0.89 3.57
N ASP A 276 13.04 1.59 4.67
CA ASP A 276 12.37 1.00 5.84
C ASP A 276 10.84 0.98 5.69
N ASN A 277 10.33 0.42 4.60
CA ASN A 277 8.91 0.33 4.28
C ASN A 277 8.26 -0.87 4.98
N HIS A 278 7.81 -0.67 6.22
CA HIS A 278 7.10 -1.67 7.01
C HIS A 278 5.75 -2.05 6.39
N ALA A 279 5.41 -3.33 6.46
CA ALA A 279 4.17 -3.83 5.89
C ALA A 279 2.94 -3.37 6.68
N LEU A 280 1.89 -2.99 5.96
CA LEU A 280 0.58 -2.64 6.49
C LEU A 280 -0.49 -3.57 5.88
N VAL A 281 -1.31 -4.20 6.72
CA VAL A 281 -2.39 -5.08 6.26
C VAL A 281 -3.67 -4.28 6.12
N PHE A 282 -3.95 -3.83 4.89
CA PHE A 282 -5.18 -3.11 4.57
C PHE A 282 -6.40 -4.03 4.68
N GLY A 283 -7.50 -3.46 5.17
CA GLY A 283 -8.73 -4.21 5.42
C GLY A 283 -8.83 -4.82 6.81
N ARG A 284 -7.73 -5.04 7.52
CA ARG A 284 -7.76 -5.45 8.93
C ARG A 284 -8.18 -4.29 9.83
N LYS A 285 -8.87 -4.60 10.91
CA LYS A 285 -9.21 -3.64 11.96
C LYS A 285 -7.97 -3.38 12.80
N VAL A 286 -7.68 -2.10 13.04
CA VAL A 286 -6.56 -1.65 13.88
C VAL A 286 -7.04 -0.64 14.90
N LYS A 287 -6.26 -0.48 15.96
CA LYS A 287 -6.34 0.58 16.95
C LYS A 287 -5.10 1.44 16.81
N LEU A 288 -5.31 2.72 16.56
CA LEU A 288 -4.27 3.75 16.54
C LEU A 288 -4.32 4.53 17.85
N GLN A 289 -3.23 4.59 18.59
CA GLN A 289 -3.04 5.45 19.76
C GLN A 289 -1.84 6.36 19.53
N THR A 290 -2.01 7.64 19.81
CA THR A 290 -0.95 8.64 19.65
C THR A 290 -0.85 9.52 20.87
N THR A 291 0.38 9.86 21.25
CA THR A 291 0.72 11.02 22.07
C THR A 291 1.42 12.05 21.17
N ALA A 292 1.92 13.16 21.71
CA ALA A 292 2.65 14.14 20.89
C ALA A 292 3.87 13.52 20.19
N ASP A 293 4.53 12.57 20.81
CA ASP A 293 5.83 12.01 20.45
C ASP A 293 5.87 10.49 20.30
N SER A 294 4.77 9.80 20.55
CA SER A 294 4.70 8.33 20.39
C SER A 294 3.47 7.89 19.60
N VAL A 295 3.60 6.77 18.91
CA VAL A 295 2.54 6.12 18.14
C VAL A 295 2.52 4.64 18.44
N GLN A 296 1.32 4.10 18.64
CA GLN A 296 1.07 2.67 18.74
C GLN A 296 -0.01 2.26 17.75
N LEU A 297 0.30 1.27 16.92
CA LEU A 297 -0.62 0.64 15.98
C LEU A 297 -0.80 -0.82 16.35
N THR A 298 -2.00 -1.19 16.80
CA THR A 298 -2.32 -2.57 17.22
C THR A 298 -3.33 -3.19 16.27
N TYR A 299 -3.08 -4.41 15.81
CA TYR A 299 -4.01 -5.19 14.99
C TYR A 299 -5.00 -5.96 15.88
N LEU A 300 -6.32 -5.84 15.56
CA LEU A 300 -7.43 -6.41 16.35
C LEU A 300 -8.03 -7.66 15.69
#